data_bc1b7bbb319a1cbfbd2431685ee27844
#
_entry.id   bc1b7bbb319a1cbfbd2431685ee27844
#
_cell.length_a   1.000
_cell.length_b   1.000
_cell.length_c   1.000
_cell.angle_alpha   90.00
_cell.angle_beta   90.00
_cell.angle_gamma   90.00
#
_symmetry.space_group_name_H-M   'P 1'
#
loop_
_entity.id
_entity.type
_entity.pdbx_description
1 polymer ?
#
loop_
_entity_poly.entity_id
_entity_poly.type
_entity_poly.pdbx_seq_one_letter_code
_entity_poly.pdbx_strand_id
1 'polypeptide(L)'
;GNWNSVFWKIDPTEEQAQTLADTVRDALDGDLPKATPVAPPAATLDDYCTVYPLTDAHIGMLSQPEETGTEWGTTLAEQTIMRWMTCSLELTKPSTYAVLAEIGDLLHFDSLDAVTPTNKNPLDADTCYQVMLRVGLRVVRGLIRLMLTKHRYVHVVLAEGNHDESTSAALREFIAVHYEDEPRVTVDQSGTGFYAYRHGDVSLFFHHGHKVKPAEIGPVFASRFREDYGNTRRSYAHLGHLHHVEVKGTNLMKVEQHPTLAAMDAYAA
;
A
#
# COMPACT_ATOMS: atom_id res chain seq x y z
N GLY A 1 -13.21 -49.10 -15.20
CA GLY A 1 -11.79 -48.99 -15.49
C GLY A 1 -11.14 -48.07 -14.43
N ASN A 2 -10.24 -48.65 -13.62
CA ASN A 2 -9.49 -47.90 -12.60
C ASN A 2 -8.47 -47.02 -13.30
N TRP A 3 -8.57 -45.71 -13.12
CA TRP A 3 -7.52 -44.79 -13.48
C TRP A 3 -6.54 -44.70 -12.29
N ASN A 4 -5.36 -45.34 -12.45
CA ASN A 4 -4.23 -45.12 -11.54
C ASN A 4 -3.46 -43.91 -12.05
N SER A 5 -3.58 -42.78 -11.33
CA SER A 5 -2.72 -41.63 -11.55
C SER A 5 -1.35 -41.95 -10.97
N VAL A 6 -0.34 -42.11 -11.81
CA VAL A 6 1.05 -42.23 -11.39
C VAL A 6 1.65 -40.82 -11.31
N PHE A 7 1.84 -40.34 -10.13
CA PHE A 7 2.59 -39.09 -9.91
C PHE A 7 4.09 -39.40 -9.88
N TRP A 8 4.81 -38.92 -10.89
CA TRP A 8 6.26 -38.94 -10.88
C TRP A 8 6.75 -37.73 -10.12
N LYS A 9 7.29 -37.92 -8.91
CA LYS A 9 8.05 -36.89 -8.20
C LYS A 9 9.48 -36.94 -8.79
N ILE A 10 9.80 -35.98 -9.65
CA ILE A 10 11.17 -35.77 -10.12
C ILE A 10 11.82 -34.81 -9.12
N ASP A 11 12.67 -35.32 -8.26
CA ASP A 11 13.52 -34.46 -7.47
C ASP A 11 14.63 -33.91 -8.39
N PRO A 12 14.80 -32.57 -8.51
CA PRO A 12 15.85 -32.02 -9.36
C PRO A 12 17.21 -32.46 -8.85
N THR A 13 18.14 -32.75 -9.74
CA THR A 13 19.53 -32.97 -9.37
C THR A 13 20.13 -31.68 -8.79
N GLU A 14 21.20 -31.80 -7.99
CA GLU A 14 21.91 -30.60 -7.44
C GLU A 14 22.33 -29.63 -8.56
N GLU A 15 22.74 -30.15 -9.71
CA GLU A 15 23.11 -29.35 -10.88
C GLU A 15 21.88 -28.62 -11.49
N GLN A 16 20.71 -29.25 -11.55
CA GLN A 16 19.47 -28.61 -12.01
C GLN A 16 18.96 -27.55 -11.03
N ALA A 17 19.10 -27.82 -9.73
CA ALA A 17 18.75 -26.84 -8.69
C ALA A 17 19.69 -25.64 -8.74
N GLN A 18 21.01 -25.86 -8.94
CA GLN A 18 21.98 -24.80 -9.08
C GLN A 18 21.75 -23.98 -10.35
N THR A 19 21.47 -24.62 -11.48
CA THR A 19 21.17 -23.95 -12.75
C THR A 19 19.89 -23.09 -12.63
N LEU A 20 18.87 -23.59 -11.94
CA LEU A 20 17.67 -22.79 -11.67
C LEU A 20 17.96 -21.59 -10.76
N ALA A 21 18.75 -21.79 -9.70
CA ALA A 21 19.14 -20.73 -8.79
C ALA A 21 19.98 -19.64 -9.51
N ASP A 22 20.90 -20.06 -10.38
CA ASP A 22 21.69 -19.14 -11.19
C ASP A 22 20.84 -18.40 -12.22
N THR A 23 19.92 -19.08 -12.88
CA THR A 23 18.94 -18.46 -13.81
C THR A 23 18.06 -17.44 -13.11
N VAL A 24 17.59 -17.75 -11.89
CA VAL A 24 16.79 -16.82 -11.07
C VAL A 24 17.66 -15.63 -10.61
N ARG A 25 18.89 -15.88 -10.19
CA ARG A 25 19.83 -14.82 -9.81
C ARG A 25 20.12 -13.90 -11.00
N ASP A 26 20.44 -14.44 -12.16
CA ASP A 26 20.70 -13.66 -13.38
C ASP A 26 19.47 -12.87 -13.82
N ALA A 27 18.27 -13.43 -13.66
CA ALA A 27 17.02 -12.72 -13.94
C ALA A 27 16.72 -11.60 -12.92
N LEU A 28 17.19 -11.74 -11.69
CA LEU A 28 17.05 -10.73 -10.63
C LEU A 28 18.19 -9.70 -10.67
N ASP A 29 19.42 -10.11 -10.97
CA ASP A 29 20.58 -9.21 -11.09
C ASP A 29 20.58 -8.40 -12.40
N GLY A 30 19.79 -8.85 -13.37
CA GLY A 30 19.97 -8.39 -14.74
C GLY A 30 19.06 -7.29 -15.23
N ASP A 31 17.88 -6.99 -14.78
CA ASP A 31 17.05 -5.96 -15.44
C ASP A 31 15.60 -5.85 -14.92
N LEU A 32 15.41 -5.78 -13.62
CA LEU A 32 14.17 -5.16 -13.17
C LEU A 32 14.22 -3.68 -13.58
N PRO A 33 13.26 -3.18 -14.37
CA PRO A 33 13.32 -1.82 -14.87
C PRO A 33 13.34 -0.83 -13.70
N LYS A 34 14.48 -0.12 -13.57
CA LYS A 34 14.65 0.94 -12.58
C LYS A 34 13.76 2.13 -12.88
N ALA A 35 13.49 2.93 -11.87
CA ALA A 35 12.67 4.12 -12.03
C ALA A 35 13.34 5.12 -12.99
N THR A 36 12.55 5.65 -13.92
CA THR A 36 13.02 6.75 -14.76
C THR A 36 13.17 8.01 -13.90
N PRO A 37 14.32 8.69 -13.91
CA PRO A 37 14.54 9.89 -13.15
C PRO A 37 13.48 10.97 -13.43
N VAL A 38 13.02 11.63 -12.38
CA VAL A 38 12.10 12.78 -12.46
C VAL A 38 12.87 14.02 -12.04
N ALA A 39 12.77 15.11 -12.81
CA ALA A 39 13.42 16.36 -12.44
C ALA A 39 12.90 16.84 -11.07
N PRO A 40 13.79 17.23 -10.12
CA PRO A 40 13.36 17.75 -8.83
C PRO A 40 12.64 19.09 -8.99
N PRO A 41 11.71 19.43 -8.09
CA PRO A 41 11.07 20.74 -8.09
C PRO A 41 12.09 21.85 -7.85
N ALA A 42 11.88 23.02 -8.48
CA ALA A 42 12.79 24.16 -8.40
C ALA A 42 12.89 24.77 -6.98
N ALA A 43 11.81 24.72 -6.21
CA ALA A 43 11.75 25.22 -4.84
C ALA A 43 10.75 24.38 -4.01
N THR A 44 11.06 24.21 -2.73
CA THR A 44 10.23 23.51 -1.76
C THR A 44 10.26 24.21 -0.41
N LEU A 45 9.28 23.94 0.44
CA LEU A 45 9.18 24.45 1.81
C LEU A 45 9.78 23.44 2.78
N ASP A 46 10.92 23.78 3.40
CA ASP A 46 11.73 22.82 4.18
C ASP A 46 11.08 22.40 5.51
N ASP A 47 10.27 23.27 6.10
CA ASP A 47 9.60 23.00 7.38
C ASP A 47 8.31 22.17 7.24
N TYR A 48 7.94 21.83 6.00
CA TYR A 48 6.69 21.10 5.72
C TYR A 48 6.94 19.66 5.28
N CYS A 49 6.09 18.79 5.79
CA CYS A 49 5.89 17.42 5.27
C CYS A 49 4.43 17.27 4.88
N THR A 50 4.17 16.85 3.66
CA THR A 50 2.80 16.56 3.17
C THR A 50 2.54 15.08 3.23
N VAL A 51 1.42 14.68 3.85
CA VAL A 51 0.98 13.28 3.91
C VAL A 51 -0.18 13.08 2.95
N TYR A 52 -0.10 12.05 2.13
CA TYR A 52 -1.14 11.60 1.18
C TYR A 52 -1.66 10.23 1.64
N PRO A 53 -2.71 10.19 2.50
CA PRO A 53 -3.30 8.94 2.93
C PRO A 53 -4.19 8.36 1.84
N LEU A 54 -3.93 7.12 1.44
CA LEU A 54 -4.74 6.29 0.57
C LEU A 54 -5.05 5.00 1.32
N THR A 55 -6.28 4.56 1.34
CA THR A 55 -6.68 3.31 1.99
C THR A 55 -7.90 2.72 1.32
N ASP A 56 -8.06 1.41 1.46
CA ASP A 56 -9.27 0.70 1.05
C ASP A 56 -9.64 0.97 -0.41
N ALA A 57 -8.66 0.97 -1.30
CA ALA A 57 -8.86 1.26 -2.71
C ALA A 57 -9.48 0.08 -3.46
N HIS A 58 -9.33 -1.13 -2.94
CA HIS A 58 -9.92 -2.37 -3.45
C HIS A 58 -9.84 -2.49 -4.98
N ILE A 59 -8.63 -2.27 -5.55
CA ILE A 59 -8.38 -2.52 -6.98
C ILE A 59 -8.72 -3.99 -7.27
N GLY A 60 -9.57 -4.24 -8.25
CA GLY A 60 -10.05 -5.59 -8.59
C GLY A 60 -11.46 -5.91 -8.08
N MET A 61 -12.04 -5.08 -7.21
CA MET A 61 -13.43 -5.21 -6.78
C MET A 61 -14.37 -4.88 -7.94
N LEU A 62 -15.45 -5.64 -8.06
CA LEU A 62 -16.60 -5.34 -8.91
C LEU A 62 -17.75 -4.81 -8.04
N SER A 63 -18.29 -3.66 -8.43
CA SER A 63 -19.54 -3.12 -7.88
C SER A 63 -20.41 -2.60 -9.03
N GLN A 64 -21.69 -2.96 -9.02
CA GLN A 64 -22.63 -2.58 -10.06
C GLN A 64 -23.68 -1.61 -9.50
N PRO A 65 -24.07 -0.56 -10.26
CA PRO A 65 -25.02 0.45 -9.83
C PRO A 65 -26.38 -0.12 -9.40
N GLU A 66 -26.80 -1.22 -10.01
CA GLU A 66 -28.05 -1.91 -9.72
C GLU A 66 -28.08 -2.54 -8.32
N GLU A 67 -26.90 -2.90 -7.79
CA GLU A 67 -26.78 -3.58 -6.48
C GLU A 67 -26.42 -2.60 -5.37
N THR A 68 -25.49 -1.70 -5.64
CA THR A 68 -24.86 -0.84 -4.63
C THR A 68 -25.13 0.66 -4.85
N GLY A 69 -25.73 1.01 -5.97
CA GLY A 69 -25.93 2.40 -6.38
C GLY A 69 -24.69 3.08 -6.98
N THR A 70 -23.55 2.38 -7.07
CA THR A 70 -22.27 2.96 -7.52
C THR A 70 -21.50 1.93 -8.35
N GLU A 71 -20.94 2.35 -9.47
CA GLU A 71 -20.04 1.52 -10.28
C GLU A 71 -18.63 1.52 -9.70
N TRP A 72 -17.99 0.35 -9.67
CA TRP A 72 -16.57 0.19 -9.38
C TRP A 72 -15.98 -0.98 -10.15
N GLY A 73 -14.74 -0.85 -10.57
CA GLY A 73 -13.99 -1.87 -11.29
C GLY A 73 -12.53 -1.44 -11.40
N THR A 74 -11.68 -2.35 -11.81
CA THR A 74 -10.22 -2.17 -11.87
C THR A 74 -9.80 -0.92 -12.66
N THR A 75 -10.42 -0.66 -13.80
CA THR A 75 -10.11 0.53 -14.63
C THR A 75 -10.54 1.82 -13.94
N LEU A 76 -11.72 1.85 -13.38
CA LEU A 76 -12.25 3.01 -12.68
C LEU A 76 -11.46 3.31 -11.40
N ALA A 77 -11.07 2.28 -10.67
CA ALA A 77 -10.20 2.38 -9.50
C ALA A 77 -8.88 3.08 -9.85
N GLU A 78 -8.17 2.59 -10.88
CA GLU A 78 -6.92 3.21 -11.35
C GLU A 78 -7.12 4.69 -11.71
N GLN A 79 -8.13 5.01 -12.51
CA GLN A 79 -8.42 6.39 -12.92
C GLN A 79 -8.75 7.29 -11.73
N THR A 80 -9.55 6.79 -10.79
CA THR A 80 -9.98 7.53 -9.60
C THR A 80 -8.79 7.83 -8.68
N ILE A 81 -7.94 6.85 -8.41
CA ILE A 81 -6.75 7.02 -7.57
C ILE A 81 -5.77 8.00 -8.22
N MET A 82 -5.51 7.89 -9.52
CA MET A 82 -4.61 8.80 -10.23
C MET A 82 -5.15 10.23 -10.25
N ARG A 83 -6.46 10.39 -10.42
CA ARG A 83 -7.12 11.69 -10.34
C ARG A 83 -7.09 12.27 -8.95
N TRP A 84 -7.36 11.46 -7.91
CA TRP A 84 -7.25 11.87 -6.52
C TRP A 84 -5.86 12.44 -6.22
N MET A 85 -4.79 11.74 -6.61
CA MET A 85 -3.42 12.23 -6.41
C MET A 85 -3.17 13.54 -7.15
N THR A 86 -3.60 13.64 -8.42
CA THR A 86 -3.42 14.86 -9.20
C THR A 86 -4.10 16.07 -8.54
N CYS A 87 -5.37 15.92 -8.13
CA CYS A 87 -6.09 16.98 -7.41
C CYS A 87 -5.44 17.30 -6.05
N SER A 88 -4.99 16.29 -5.32
CA SER A 88 -4.31 16.47 -4.03
C SER A 88 -3.00 17.25 -4.18
N LEU A 89 -2.24 16.97 -5.24
CA LEU A 89 -1.03 17.73 -5.56
C LEU A 89 -1.35 19.18 -5.93
N GLU A 90 -2.42 19.46 -6.63
CA GLU A 90 -2.84 20.83 -6.96
C GLU A 90 -3.18 21.64 -5.70
N LEU A 91 -3.84 21.02 -4.73
CA LEU A 91 -4.31 21.66 -3.50
C LEU A 91 -3.22 21.83 -2.42
N THR A 92 -2.14 21.04 -2.47
CA THR A 92 -1.08 21.07 -1.47
C THR A 92 0.07 22.02 -1.85
N LYS A 93 0.85 22.45 -0.85
CA LYS A 93 2.07 23.24 -1.07
C LYS A 93 3.23 22.32 -1.46
N PRO A 94 4.24 22.82 -2.21
CA PRO A 94 5.44 22.05 -2.51
C PRO A 94 6.32 21.93 -1.27
N SER A 95 6.08 20.92 -0.44
CA SER A 95 6.92 20.60 0.72
C SER A 95 8.19 19.86 0.31
N THR A 96 9.26 20.02 1.09
CA THR A 96 10.51 19.28 0.84
C THR A 96 10.30 17.78 1.05
N TYR A 97 9.52 17.41 2.05
CA TYR A 97 9.22 16.00 2.38
C TYR A 97 7.75 15.69 2.10
N ALA A 98 7.51 14.50 1.60
CA ALA A 98 6.16 13.97 1.46
C ALA A 98 6.10 12.48 1.83
N VAL A 99 4.96 12.04 2.33
CA VAL A 99 4.68 10.63 2.66
C VAL A 99 3.51 10.17 1.80
N LEU A 100 3.75 9.14 0.98
CA LEU A 100 2.67 8.33 0.44
C LEU A 100 2.32 7.29 1.49
N ALA A 101 1.18 7.45 2.13
CA ALA A 101 0.69 6.52 3.13
C ALA A 101 -0.45 5.69 2.52
N GLU A 102 -0.08 4.61 1.83
CA GLU A 102 -1.02 3.57 1.46
C GLU A 102 -1.22 2.69 2.71
N ILE A 103 -2.46 2.71 3.25
CA ILE A 103 -2.77 2.22 4.60
C ILE A 103 -3.51 0.87 4.55
N GLY A 104 -3.32 0.09 3.50
CA GLY A 104 -3.84 -1.26 3.34
C GLY A 104 -5.13 -1.36 2.52
N ASP A 105 -5.44 -2.58 2.12
CA ASP A 105 -6.55 -2.93 1.22
C ASP A 105 -6.48 -2.17 -0.12
N LEU A 106 -5.23 -1.99 -0.64
CA LEU A 106 -5.01 -1.49 -2.00
C LEU A 106 -5.62 -2.44 -3.01
N LEU A 107 -5.44 -3.76 -2.81
CA LEU A 107 -5.94 -4.82 -3.66
C LEU A 107 -7.11 -5.55 -3.00
N HIS A 108 -8.05 -6.03 -3.81
CA HIS A 108 -9.30 -6.58 -3.30
C HIS A 108 -9.17 -8.03 -2.78
N PHE A 109 -8.18 -8.81 -3.22
CA PHE A 109 -7.93 -10.18 -2.77
C PHE A 109 -6.45 -10.56 -2.88
N ASP A 110 -6.03 -11.59 -2.13
CA ASP A 110 -4.63 -11.96 -1.88
C ASP A 110 -4.25 -13.35 -2.44
N SER A 111 -5.00 -13.87 -3.39
CA SER A 111 -4.78 -15.22 -3.96
C SER A 111 -5.28 -15.29 -5.39
N LEU A 112 -5.04 -16.43 -6.06
CA LEU A 112 -5.55 -16.67 -7.42
C LEU A 112 -7.08 -16.74 -7.49
N ASP A 113 -7.70 -17.13 -6.39
CA ASP A 113 -9.16 -17.14 -6.22
C ASP A 113 -9.59 -15.84 -5.54
N ALA A 114 -10.66 -15.23 -6.03
CA ALA A 114 -11.24 -14.01 -5.44
C ALA A 114 -12.02 -14.35 -4.17
N VAL A 115 -11.29 -14.49 -3.07
CA VAL A 115 -11.84 -14.83 -1.74
C VAL A 115 -11.14 -14.04 -0.64
N THR A 116 -11.85 -13.79 0.46
CA THR A 116 -11.21 -13.17 1.65
C THR A 116 -10.11 -14.08 2.18
N PRO A 117 -8.93 -13.56 2.56
CA PRO A 117 -7.80 -14.38 3.01
C PRO A 117 -8.12 -15.28 4.20
N THR A 118 -8.82 -14.76 5.20
CA THR A 118 -9.09 -15.46 6.47
C THR A 118 -10.24 -16.46 6.36
N ASN A 119 -11.40 -16.02 5.90
CA ASN A 119 -12.63 -16.80 5.95
C ASN A 119 -13.00 -17.49 4.64
N LYS A 120 -12.24 -17.20 3.56
CA LYS A 120 -12.47 -17.73 2.21
C LYS A 120 -13.87 -17.43 1.65
N ASN A 121 -14.48 -16.33 2.10
CA ASN A 121 -15.73 -15.86 1.52
C ASN A 121 -15.49 -15.41 0.08
N PRO A 122 -16.34 -15.79 -0.89
CA PRO A 122 -16.25 -15.28 -2.25
C PRO A 122 -16.35 -13.76 -2.30
N LEU A 123 -15.59 -13.16 -3.18
CA LEU A 123 -15.57 -11.72 -3.43
C LEU A 123 -15.94 -11.45 -4.88
N ASP A 124 -16.72 -10.39 -5.12
CA ASP A 124 -17.05 -9.94 -6.47
C ASP A 124 -15.86 -9.20 -7.06
N ALA A 125 -15.31 -9.76 -8.13
CA ALA A 125 -14.12 -9.24 -8.81
C ALA A 125 -14.35 -9.10 -10.31
N ASP A 126 -13.85 -8.01 -10.90
CA ASP A 126 -13.92 -7.76 -12.34
C ASP A 126 -12.67 -8.25 -13.09
N THR A 127 -11.69 -8.80 -12.37
CA THR A 127 -10.41 -9.17 -12.94
C THR A 127 -9.76 -10.35 -12.21
N CYS A 128 -8.71 -10.93 -12.82
CA CYS A 128 -7.90 -11.96 -12.17
C CYS A 128 -6.72 -11.33 -11.40
N TYR A 129 -6.15 -12.10 -10.46
CA TYR A 129 -5.06 -11.69 -9.58
C TYR A 129 -3.88 -11.04 -10.32
N GLN A 130 -3.42 -11.62 -11.43
CA GLN A 130 -2.27 -11.11 -12.17
C GLN A 130 -2.52 -9.73 -12.79
N VAL A 131 -3.74 -9.48 -13.26
CA VAL A 131 -4.12 -8.16 -13.82
C VAL A 131 -4.23 -7.14 -12.69
N MET A 132 -4.89 -7.50 -11.58
CA MET A 132 -5.02 -6.68 -10.39
C MET A 132 -3.64 -6.27 -9.83
N LEU A 133 -2.72 -7.24 -9.64
CA LEU A 133 -1.35 -6.98 -9.19
C LEU A 133 -0.61 -6.00 -10.12
N ARG A 134 -0.73 -6.19 -11.44
CA ARG A 134 -0.10 -5.33 -12.44
C ARG A 134 -0.65 -3.90 -12.37
N VAL A 135 -1.95 -3.75 -12.17
CA VAL A 135 -2.59 -2.43 -11.98
C VAL A 135 -2.12 -1.78 -10.69
N GLY A 136 -2.10 -2.51 -9.58
CA GLY A 136 -1.59 -2.01 -8.29
C GLY A 136 -0.15 -1.50 -8.39
N LEU A 137 0.76 -2.28 -8.98
CA LEU A 137 2.14 -1.86 -9.24
C LEU A 137 2.20 -0.57 -10.09
N ARG A 138 1.41 -0.48 -11.15
CA ARG A 138 1.37 0.67 -12.03
C ARG A 138 0.86 1.92 -11.31
N VAL A 139 -0.18 1.76 -10.50
CA VAL A 139 -0.76 2.83 -9.66
C VAL A 139 0.29 3.35 -8.68
N VAL A 140 0.88 2.51 -7.83
CA VAL A 140 1.86 2.95 -6.82
C VAL A 140 3.03 3.67 -7.48
N ARG A 141 3.58 3.14 -8.56
CA ARG A 141 4.66 3.81 -9.32
C ARG A 141 4.21 5.15 -9.88
N GLY A 142 3.00 5.23 -10.40
CA GLY A 142 2.39 6.47 -10.91
C GLY A 142 2.25 7.53 -9.83
N LEU A 143 1.77 7.16 -8.65
CA LEU A 143 1.65 8.05 -7.49
C LEU A 143 3.00 8.62 -7.06
N ILE A 144 4.01 7.76 -6.87
CA ILE A 144 5.36 8.18 -6.47
C ILE A 144 5.94 9.14 -7.53
N ARG A 145 5.81 8.80 -8.82
CA ARG A 145 6.30 9.64 -9.92
C ARG A 145 5.64 11.03 -9.92
N LEU A 146 4.34 11.12 -9.71
CA LEU A 146 3.62 12.38 -9.59
C LEU A 146 4.10 13.17 -8.38
N MET A 147 4.27 12.55 -7.22
CA MET A 147 4.75 13.20 -6.00
C MET A 147 6.16 13.79 -6.19
N LEU A 148 7.06 13.08 -6.88
CA LEU A 148 8.43 13.53 -7.19
C LEU A 148 8.48 14.79 -8.06
N THR A 149 7.43 15.13 -8.79
CA THR A 149 7.34 16.38 -9.56
C THR A 149 7.15 17.60 -8.65
N LYS A 150 6.64 17.40 -7.43
CA LYS A 150 6.28 18.49 -6.50
C LYS A 150 7.09 18.51 -5.22
N HIS A 151 7.53 17.34 -4.75
CA HIS A 151 8.27 17.17 -3.51
C HIS A 151 9.70 16.71 -3.79
N ARG A 152 10.64 17.14 -2.96
CA ARG A 152 12.04 16.75 -3.12
C ARG A 152 12.27 15.31 -2.68
N TYR A 153 11.69 14.90 -1.57
CA TYR A 153 11.82 13.55 -0.99
C TYR A 153 10.44 12.95 -0.76
N VAL A 154 10.31 11.68 -1.09
CA VAL A 154 9.07 10.90 -0.92
C VAL A 154 9.38 9.67 -0.09
N HIS A 155 8.74 9.57 1.07
CA HIS A 155 8.71 8.35 1.87
C HIS A 155 7.45 7.56 1.53
N VAL A 156 7.58 6.24 1.34
CA VAL A 156 6.49 5.36 0.93
C VAL A 156 6.22 4.35 2.03
N VAL A 157 5.00 4.35 2.52
CA VAL A 157 4.44 3.32 3.38
C VAL A 157 3.43 2.53 2.54
N LEU A 158 3.59 1.21 2.46
CA LEU A 158 2.64 0.27 1.87
C LEU A 158 2.24 -0.71 2.98
N ALA A 159 1.16 -0.40 3.67
CA ALA A 159 0.70 -1.20 4.79
C ALA A 159 -0.11 -2.40 4.32
N GLU A 160 -0.04 -3.49 5.08
CA GLU A 160 -0.88 -4.65 4.85
C GLU A 160 -2.31 -4.38 5.32
N GLY A 161 -3.29 -4.65 4.46
CA GLY A 161 -4.69 -4.76 4.84
C GLY A 161 -5.12 -6.20 5.13
N ASN A 162 -6.39 -6.41 5.41
CA ASN A 162 -6.94 -7.77 5.61
C ASN A 162 -7.32 -8.46 4.27
N HIS A 163 -7.37 -7.71 3.18
CA HIS A 163 -7.62 -8.24 1.84
C HIS A 163 -6.33 -8.59 1.08
N ASP A 164 -5.18 -7.98 1.40
CA ASP A 164 -3.97 -8.04 0.58
C ASP A 164 -2.66 -8.18 1.37
N GLU A 165 -2.69 -8.84 2.53
CA GLU A 165 -1.56 -8.94 3.47
C GLU A 165 -0.26 -9.44 2.80
N SER A 166 -0.33 -10.55 2.05
CA SER A 166 0.84 -11.12 1.37
C SER A 166 1.25 -10.31 0.16
N THR A 167 0.28 -9.82 -0.61
CA THR A 167 0.55 -9.06 -1.82
C THR A 167 1.12 -7.68 -1.51
N SER A 168 0.66 -7.01 -0.46
CA SER A 168 1.24 -5.74 -0.01
C SER A 168 2.69 -5.88 0.41
N ALA A 169 3.05 -6.99 1.09
CA ALA A 169 4.45 -7.29 1.38
C ALA A 169 5.31 -7.43 0.11
N ALA A 170 4.80 -8.17 -0.89
CA ALA A 170 5.49 -8.32 -2.18
C ALA A 170 5.58 -7.00 -2.95
N LEU A 171 4.51 -6.19 -2.99
CA LEU A 171 4.51 -4.87 -3.61
C LEU A 171 5.59 -3.96 -3.02
N ARG A 172 5.75 -3.97 -1.71
CA ARG A 172 6.75 -3.20 -0.98
C ARG A 172 8.17 -3.53 -1.44
N GLU A 173 8.50 -4.82 -1.55
CA GLU A 173 9.80 -5.26 -2.06
C GLU A 173 10.02 -4.83 -3.52
N PHE A 174 9.01 -5.01 -4.39
CA PHE A 174 9.09 -4.55 -5.79
C PHE A 174 9.31 -3.05 -5.92
N ILE A 175 8.62 -2.24 -5.12
CA ILE A 175 8.78 -0.79 -5.14
C ILE A 175 10.14 -0.39 -4.59
N ALA A 176 10.64 -1.05 -3.54
CA ALA A 176 11.97 -0.80 -2.99
C ALA A 176 13.07 -1.06 -4.04
N VAL A 177 13.02 -2.20 -4.72
CA VAL A 177 13.99 -2.55 -5.80
C VAL A 177 13.85 -1.60 -6.99
N HIS A 178 12.61 -1.23 -7.38
CA HIS A 178 12.39 -0.32 -8.52
C HIS A 178 13.00 1.07 -8.29
N TYR A 179 13.00 1.56 -7.05
CA TYR A 179 13.50 2.88 -6.67
C TYR A 179 14.86 2.85 -5.95
N GLU A 180 15.59 1.72 -5.90
CA GLU A 180 16.85 1.63 -5.15
C GLU A 180 17.92 2.62 -5.62
N ASP A 181 17.90 3.02 -6.90
CA ASP A 181 18.79 4.01 -7.50
C ASP A 181 18.25 5.45 -7.47
N GLU A 182 17.04 5.68 -6.94
CA GLU A 182 16.46 7.01 -6.78
C GLU A 182 16.59 7.49 -5.33
N PRO A 183 17.60 8.28 -4.98
CA PRO A 183 17.91 8.67 -3.59
C PRO A 183 16.83 9.56 -2.96
N ARG A 184 15.87 10.04 -3.74
CA ARG A 184 14.75 10.86 -3.27
C ARG A 184 13.57 10.02 -2.80
N VAL A 185 13.60 8.71 -2.99
CA VAL A 185 12.53 7.79 -2.57
C VAL A 185 13.07 6.86 -1.48
N THR A 186 12.32 6.73 -0.41
CA THR A 186 12.55 5.71 0.62
C THR A 186 11.28 4.90 0.80
N VAL A 187 11.42 3.59 0.94
CA VAL A 187 10.30 2.67 1.16
C VAL A 187 10.44 2.08 2.56
N ASP A 188 9.40 2.18 3.39
CA ASP A 188 9.37 1.52 4.69
C ASP A 188 9.31 0.01 4.51
N GLN A 189 10.28 -0.72 5.04
CA GLN A 189 10.40 -2.17 4.92
C GLN A 189 10.03 -2.91 6.21
N SER A 190 9.30 -2.25 7.11
CA SER A 190 8.82 -2.89 8.33
C SER A 190 7.84 -4.03 8.00
N GLY A 191 8.11 -5.22 8.51
CA GLY A 191 7.23 -6.40 8.36
C GLY A 191 6.25 -6.60 9.53
N THR A 192 5.97 -5.55 10.32
CA THR A 192 5.17 -5.69 11.55
C THR A 192 3.71 -5.27 11.39
N GLY A 193 3.32 -4.71 10.23
CA GLY A 193 2.00 -4.12 9.97
C GLY A 193 1.77 -2.79 10.69
N PHE A 194 2.78 -2.28 11.42
CA PHE A 194 2.76 -0.99 12.09
C PHE A 194 3.93 -0.16 11.58
N TYR A 195 3.67 1.06 11.17
CA TYR A 195 4.63 1.93 10.52
C TYR A 195 4.73 3.26 11.23
N ALA A 196 5.92 3.87 11.19
CA ALA A 196 6.17 5.18 11.78
C ALA A 196 7.03 6.03 10.87
N TYR A 197 6.73 7.31 10.80
CA TYR A 197 7.56 8.31 10.14
C TYR A 197 7.68 9.54 11.05
N ARG A 198 8.90 10.06 11.22
CA ARG A 198 9.14 11.26 12.01
C ARG A 198 9.57 12.41 11.13
N HIS A 199 8.90 13.55 11.30
CA HIS A 199 9.28 14.81 10.70
C HIS A 199 9.39 15.90 11.77
N GLY A 200 10.62 16.33 12.08
CA GLY A 200 10.88 17.28 13.15
C GLY A 200 10.30 16.83 14.48
N ASP A 201 9.42 17.66 15.05
CA ASP A 201 8.73 17.44 16.32
C ASP A 201 7.40 16.66 16.19
N VAL A 202 7.16 16.05 15.01
CA VAL A 202 5.92 15.31 14.71
C VAL A 202 6.23 13.86 14.42
N SER A 203 5.49 12.93 15.04
CA SER A 203 5.44 11.53 14.69
C SER A 203 4.12 11.16 13.99
N LEU A 204 4.24 10.45 12.90
CA LEU A 204 3.15 9.93 12.09
C LEU A 204 3.18 8.41 12.19
N PHE A 205 2.04 7.81 12.50
CA PHE A 205 1.90 6.37 12.65
C PHE A 205 0.82 5.87 11.70
N PHE A 206 1.04 4.68 11.11
CA PHE A 206 0.14 4.11 10.12
C PHE A 206 -0.12 2.64 10.44
N HIS A 207 -1.38 2.24 10.32
CA HIS A 207 -1.85 0.86 10.45
C HIS A 207 -3.21 0.75 9.79
N HIS A 208 -3.52 -0.34 9.09
CA HIS A 208 -4.80 -0.48 8.41
C HIS A 208 -6.01 -0.39 9.36
N GLY A 209 -5.93 -0.96 10.54
CA GLY A 209 -7.03 -0.89 11.52
C GLY A 209 -7.68 -2.24 11.85
N HIS A 210 -7.44 -3.27 11.04
CA HIS A 210 -8.08 -4.58 11.19
C HIS A 210 -7.60 -5.40 12.41
N LYS A 211 -6.36 -5.17 12.91
CA LYS A 211 -5.79 -5.91 14.06
C LYS A 211 -6.00 -5.21 15.40
N VAL A 212 -6.21 -3.89 15.40
CA VAL A 212 -6.33 -3.07 16.63
C VAL A 212 -7.41 -2.02 16.43
N LYS A 213 -8.33 -1.91 17.39
CA LYS A 213 -9.41 -0.91 17.33
C LYS A 213 -8.87 0.52 17.42
N PRO A 214 -9.48 1.51 16.75
CA PRO A 214 -9.03 2.90 16.79
C PRO A 214 -8.87 3.47 18.23
N ALA A 215 -9.71 3.05 19.18
CA ALA A 215 -9.61 3.49 20.56
C ALA A 215 -8.36 2.96 21.31
N GLU A 216 -7.78 1.86 20.84
CA GLU A 216 -6.69 1.15 21.50
C GLU A 216 -5.34 1.38 20.79
N ILE A 217 -5.36 2.01 19.61
CA ILE A 217 -4.18 2.11 18.75
C ILE A 217 -3.09 3.03 19.34
N GLY A 218 -3.47 4.08 20.07
CA GLY A 218 -2.53 5.05 20.63
C GLY A 218 -1.50 4.41 21.59
N PRO A 219 -1.91 3.64 22.60
CA PRO A 219 -0.98 2.91 23.46
C PRO A 219 -0.08 1.92 22.70
N VAL A 220 -0.60 1.27 21.67
CA VAL A 220 0.18 0.33 20.84
C VAL A 220 1.32 1.07 20.15
N PHE A 221 1.04 2.18 19.45
CA PHE A 221 2.07 2.97 18.78
C PHE A 221 3.09 3.56 19.76
N ALA A 222 2.64 4.16 20.87
CA ALA A 222 3.53 4.71 21.88
C ALA A 222 4.46 3.65 22.50
N SER A 223 4.00 2.40 22.62
CA SER A 223 4.82 1.30 23.14
C SER A 223 5.78 0.70 22.12
N ARG A 224 5.36 0.58 20.85
CA ARG A 224 6.18 0.03 19.77
C ARG A 224 7.26 0.99 19.30
N PHE A 225 6.92 2.26 19.13
CA PHE A 225 7.78 3.32 18.61
C PHE A 225 8.13 4.33 19.69
N ARG A 226 8.67 3.81 20.81
CA ARG A 226 8.98 4.62 22.01
C ARG A 226 9.90 5.80 21.70
N GLU A 227 10.88 5.58 20.82
CA GLU A 227 11.85 6.60 20.46
C GLU A 227 11.20 7.69 19.61
N ASP A 228 10.45 7.35 18.58
CA ASP A 228 9.76 8.31 17.73
C ASP A 228 8.70 9.08 18.51
N TYR A 229 7.89 8.37 19.32
CA TYR A 229 6.88 8.97 20.16
C TYR A 229 7.50 9.89 21.24
N GLY A 230 8.53 9.44 21.93
CA GLY A 230 9.17 10.15 23.04
C GLY A 230 9.97 11.37 22.62
N ASN A 231 10.48 11.40 21.39
CA ASN A 231 11.27 12.50 20.84
C ASN A 231 10.44 13.52 20.05
N THR A 232 9.13 13.42 20.07
CA THR A 232 8.23 14.33 19.35
C THR A 232 7.21 14.97 20.30
N ARG A 233 6.69 16.12 19.91
CA ARG A 233 5.69 16.89 20.70
C ARG A 233 4.27 16.62 20.26
N ARG A 234 4.09 16.13 19.03
CA ARG A 234 2.78 15.86 18.44
C ARG A 234 2.81 14.53 17.73
N SER A 235 1.77 13.74 17.94
CA SER A 235 1.64 12.40 17.35
C SER A 235 0.29 12.24 16.68
N TYR A 236 0.29 11.66 15.50
CA TYR A 236 -0.90 11.37 14.71
C TYR A 236 -0.86 9.91 14.27
N ALA A 237 -2.00 9.22 14.40
CA ALA A 237 -2.19 7.88 13.87
C ALA A 237 -3.21 7.93 12.74
N HIS A 238 -2.89 7.33 11.62
CA HIS A 238 -3.74 7.24 10.43
C HIS A 238 -4.15 5.80 10.22
N LEU A 239 -5.48 5.56 10.08
CA LEU A 239 -6.10 4.25 9.95
C LEU A 239 -7.00 4.18 8.72
N GLY A 240 -7.20 2.96 8.20
CA GLY A 240 -8.16 2.57 7.16
C GLY A 240 -9.24 1.62 7.70
N HIS A 241 -9.68 0.67 6.88
CA HIS A 241 -10.51 -0.49 7.20
C HIS A 241 -12.02 -0.22 7.41
N LEU A 242 -12.39 0.83 8.13
CA LEU A 242 -13.79 1.06 8.49
C LEU A 242 -14.54 1.93 7.47
N HIS A 243 -13.91 2.36 6.40
CA HIS A 243 -14.46 3.09 5.25
C HIS A 243 -15.20 4.40 5.59
N HIS A 244 -15.09 4.92 6.82
CA HIS A 244 -15.71 6.17 7.22
C HIS A 244 -14.71 7.14 7.86
N VAL A 245 -15.08 8.41 7.90
CA VAL A 245 -14.26 9.44 8.54
C VAL A 245 -14.55 9.48 10.04
N GLU A 246 -13.53 9.29 10.85
CA GLU A 246 -13.57 9.54 12.29
C GLU A 246 -12.28 10.19 12.76
N VAL A 247 -12.39 11.19 13.63
CA VAL A 247 -11.23 11.86 14.24
C VAL A 247 -11.39 11.84 15.75
N LYS A 248 -10.45 11.21 16.44
CA LYS A 248 -10.43 11.14 17.91
C LYS A 248 -9.13 11.73 18.46
N GLY A 249 -9.26 12.71 19.36
CA GLY A 249 -8.15 13.14 20.21
C GLY A 249 -8.06 12.26 21.45
N THR A 250 -6.87 11.78 21.75
CA THR A 250 -6.53 11.11 23.03
C THR A 250 -5.45 11.88 23.75
N ASN A 251 -5.14 11.47 24.99
CA ASN A 251 -4.00 12.06 25.72
C ASN A 251 -2.64 11.72 25.10
N LEU A 252 -2.59 10.73 24.21
CA LEU A 252 -1.36 10.25 23.58
C LEU A 252 -1.18 10.84 22.18
N MET A 253 -2.23 10.85 21.37
CA MET A 253 -2.16 11.26 19.97
C MET A 253 -3.54 11.58 19.39
N LYS A 254 -3.54 12.21 18.23
CA LYS A 254 -4.74 12.33 17.40
C LYS A 254 -4.84 11.09 16.49
N VAL A 255 -5.97 10.41 16.50
CA VAL A 255 -6.26 9.26 15.64
C VAL A 255 -7.21 9.69 14.55
N GLU A 256 -6.85 9.47 13.31
CA GLU A 256 -7.62 9.80 12.11
C GLU A 256 -7.94 8.53 11.33
N GLN A 257 -9.23 8.20 11.27
CA GLN A 257 -9.79 7.16 10.41
C GLN A 257 -10.11 7.77 9.06
N HIS A 258 -9.56 7.21 7.99
CA HIS A 258 -9.77 7.70 6.62
C HIS A 258 -10.89 6.94 5.92
N PRO A 259 -11.64 7.62 5.02
CA PRO A 259 -12.63 6.98 4.17
C PRO A 259 -11.97 6.26 3.01
N THR A 260 -12.68 5.31 2.41
CA THR A 260 -12.30 4.68 1.15
C THR A 260 -12.55 5.62 -0.05
N LEU A 261 -11.81 5.39 -1.15
CA LEU A 261 -12.15 5.91 -2.48
C LEU A 261 -13.05 4.94 -3.26
N ALA A 262 -13.08 3.67 -2.88
CA ALA A 262 -13.87 2.66 -3.54
C ALA A 262 -15.38 2.86 -3.31
N ALA A 263 -16.20 2.31 -4.21
CA ALA A 263 -17.62 2.14 -4.00
C ALA A 263 -17.89 1.16 -2.85
N MET A 264 -19.11 1.14 -2.33
CA MET A 264 -19.54 0.04 -1.46
C MET A 264 -19.57 -1.26 -2.26
N ASP A 265 -19.16 -2.37 -1.65
CA ASP A 265 -19.38 -3.69 -2.21
C ASP A 265 -20.81 -4.20 -1.92
N ALA A 266 -21.22 -5.25 -2.62
CA ALA A 266 -22.56 -5.82 -2.46
C ALA A 266 -22.79 -6.43 -1.05
N TYR A 267 -21.72 -6.76 -0.32
CA TYR A 267 -21.80 -7.29 1.04
C TYR A 267 -22.02 -6.18 2.09
N ALA A 268 -21.54 -4.96 1.81
CA ALA A 268 -21.66 -3.80 2.69
C ALA A 268 -22.92 -2.94 2.38
N ALA A 269 -23.57 -3.16 1.23
CA ALA A 269 -24.80 -2.49 0.83
C ALA A 269 -26.03 -3.17 1.46
#